data_935453934244a64f975f13d44944d1c4
#
_entry.id   935453934244a64f975f13d44944d1c4
#
_cell.length_a   1.000
_cell.length_b   1.000
_cell.length_c   1.000
_cell.angle_alpha   90.00
_cell.angle_beta   90.00
_cell.angle_gamma   90.00
#
_symmetry.space_group_name_H-M   'P 1'
#
loop_
_entity.id
_entity.type
_entity.pdbx_description
1 polymer ?
#
loop_
_entity_poly.entity_id
_entity_poly.type
_entity_poly.pdbx_seq_one_letter_code
_entity_poly.pdbx_strand_id
1 'polypeptide(L)'
;MLTSMECDAPFVDVDPCGRAVPALNTTPFAINGLATAPCVMSNGKGDKVIAEPVDPYDAVGLENLCRNVCVAFDMVMGIAGWITSKEQMKKFLVPGAYTKALQVGHILLDAIEKNLDVSDEISKTVECRELWRGKLTKHELAVEKGFDFGRTYYEGIGEYVGRQFRIDYQNENLVAYEGDEALLTVPDLICTLNLDTGCPLTNAELEEGQNILVLAMPAPNAWYMSEDGWNCWAPFLETIGYKGEQVRY
;
A
#
# COMPACT_ATOMS: atom_id res chain seq x y z
N MET A 1 14.91 -3.77 -10.14
CA MET A 1 15.72 -4.83 -10.78
C MET A 1 16.10 -4.50 -12.23
N LEU A 2 15.18 -4.26 -13.18
CA LEU A 2 15.53 -3.94 -14.57
C LEU A 2 16.49 -2.76 -14.68
N THR A 3 16.19 -1.62 -14.04
CA THR A 3 17.06 -0.44 -14.04
C THR A 3 18.48 -0.74 -13.51
N SER A 4 18.59 -1.57 -12.48
CA SER A 4 19.87 -2.01 -11.93
C SER A 4 20.69 -2.80 -12.96
N MET A 5 20.04 -3.67 -13.74
CA MET A 5 20.67 -4.44 -14.80
C MET A 5 21.10 -3.52 -15.97
N GLU A 6 20.24 -2.59 -16.38
CA GLU A 6 20.52 -1.67 -17.49
C GLU A 6 21.63 -0.67 -17.16
N CYS A 7 21.75 -0.25 -15.90
CA CYS A 7 22.76 0.70 -15.45
C CYS A 7 24.04 0.04 -14.91
N ASP A 8 24.15 -1.29 -14.96
CA ASP A 8 25.24 -2.07 -14.34
C ASP A 8 25.50 -1.64 -12.88
N ALA A 9 24.41 -1.42 -12.13
CA ALA A 9 24.45 -0.97 -10.75
C ALA A 9 23.90 -2.06 -9.81
N PRO A 10 24.42 -2.22 -8.59
CA PRO A 10 23.93 -3.21 -7.66
C PRO A 10 22.48 -2.90 -7.28
N PHE A 11 21.64 -3.94 -7.25
CA PHE A 11 20.31 -3.87 -6.71
C PHE A 11 20.37 -3.97 -5.18
N VAL A 12 19.77 -3.01 -4.48
CA VAL A 12 19.69 -3.01 -3.03
C VAL A 12 18.32 -3.53 -2.61
N ASP A 13 18.29 -4.63 -1.84
CA ASP A 13 17.04 -5.23 -1.33
C ASP A 13 16.50 -4.40 -0.17
N VAL A 14 15.90 -3.28 -0.49
CA VAL A 14 15.30 -2.31 0.45
C VAL A 14 14.09 -1.68 -0.20
N ASP A 15 13.00 -1.54 0.56
CA ASP A 15 11.82 -0.78 0.17
C ASP A 15 11.60 0.41 1.12
N PRO A 16 11.15 1.58 0.65
CA PRO A 16 10.90 2.72 1.53
C PRO A 16 9.75 2.48 2.51
N CYS A 17 8.69 1.84 2.08
CA CYS A 17 7.42 1.82 2.81
C CYS A 17 7.04 0.44 3.36
N GLY A 18 7.45 -0.65 2.69
CA GLY A 18 6.97 -2.00 2.92
C GLY A 18 5.47 -2.18 2.61
N ARG A 19 4.87 -1.18 1.96
CA ARG A 19 3.48 -1.14 1.50
C ARG A 19 3.31 -0.11 0.40
N ALA A 20 2.22 -0.19 -0.34
CA ALA A 20 1.79 0.91 -1.19
C ALA A 20 1.27 2.09 -0.35
N VAL A 21 1.45 3.30 -0.84
CA VAL A 21 1.02 4.54 -0.18
C VAL A 21 0.27 5.44 -1.16
N PRO A 22 -0.74 6.21 -0.71
CA PRO A 22 -1.55 7.03 -1.59
C PRO A 22 -0.82 8.26 -2.13
N ALA A 23 0.24 8.72 -1.46
CA ALA A 23 0.96 9.93 -1.81
C ALA A 23 2.41 9.93 -1.29
N LEU A 24 3.26 10.75 -1.91
CA LEU A 24 4.70 10.83 -1.58
C LEU A 24 4.97 11.35 -0.16
N ASN A 25 4.10 12.22 0.36
CA ASN A 25 4.20 12.75 1.72
C ASN A 25 3.82 11.72 2.80
N THR A 26 3.23 10.58 2.42
CA THR A 26 2.98 9.44 3.32
C THR A 26 4.06 8.36 3.17
N THR A 27 5.31 8.73 2.97
CA THR A 27 6.43 7.79 2.89
C THR A 27 7.36 7.92 4.10
N PRO A 28 8.02 6.85 4.54
CA PRO A 28 9.09 6.93 5.54
C PRO A 28 10.21 7.91 5.17
N PHE A 29 10.43 8.20 3.91
CA PHE A 29 11.33 9.27 3.50
C PHE A 29 10.87 10.63 4.00
N ALA A 30 9.61 11.00 3.71
CA ALA A 30 9.04 12.29 4.06
C ALA A 30 8.94 12.46 5.58
N ILE A 31 8.37 11.47 6.29
CA ILE A 31 8.17 11.55 7.75
C ILE A 31 9.47 11.53 8.56
N ASN A 32 10.58 11.09 7.97
CA ASN A 32 11.90 11.11 8.60
C ASN A 32 12.79 12.27 8.09
N GLY A 33 12.21 13.24 7.37
CA GLY A 33 12.91 14.44 6.93
C GLY A 33 14.02 14.19 5.91
N LEU A 34 13.85 13.19 5.02
CA LEU A 34 14.76 12.97 3.92
C LEU A 34 14.38 13.86 2.74
N ALA A 35 15.38 14.46 2.09
CA ALA A 35 15.12 15.33 0.95
C ALA A 35 14.45 14.56 -0.20
N THR A 36 13.32 15.06 -0.66
CA THR A 36 12.52 14.47 -1.73
C THR A 36 13.08 14.80 -3.12
N ALA A 37 13.86 15.87 -3.22
CA ALA A 37 14.42 16.40 -4.46
C ALA A 37 15.96 16.35 -4.46
N PRO A 38 16.60 16.33 -5.66
CA PRO A 38 15.98 16.34 -6.99
C PRO A 38 15.18 15.06 -7.28
N CYS A 39 14.10 15.21 -8.05
CA CYS A 39 13.24 14.12 -8.45
C CYS A 39 13.10 14.08 -9.98
N VAL A 40 13.21 12.90 -10.56
CA VAL A 40 13.05 12.68 -12.00
C VAL A 40 11.81 11.86 -12.24
N MET A 41 10.93 12.35 -13.11
CA MET A 41 9.72 11.66 -13.57
C MET A 41 9.88 11.30 -15.04
N SER A 42 9.43 10.11 -15.44
CA SER A 42 9.49 9.67 -16.83
C SER A 42 8.30 8.80 -17.17
N ASN A 43 7.79 8.94 -18.41
CA ASN A 43 6.77 8.05 -18.96
C ASN A 43 7.38 6.93 -19.81
N GLY A 44 6.55 6.00 -20.27
CA GLY A 44 6.97 4.90 -21.14
C GLY A 44 7.40 5.33 -22.54
N LYS A 45 7.19 6.60 -22.93
CA LYS A 45 7.60 7.18 -24.22
C LYS A 45 9.01 7.79 -24.16
N GLY A 46 9.57 7.94 -22.94
CA GLY A 46 10.87 8.53 -22.69
C GLY A 46 10.86 10.03 -22.42
N ASP A 47 9.68 10.67 -22.32
CA ASP A 47 9.58 12.04 -21.86
C ASP A 47 10.01 12.14 -20.40
N LYS A 48 10.67 13.24 -20.02
CA LYS A 48 11.23 13.44 -18.68
C LYS A 48 10.88 14.82 -18.13
N VAL A 49 10.59 14.86 -16.85
CA VAL A 49 10.49 16.08 -16.05
C VAL A 49 11.41 15.95 -14.86
N ILE A 50 12.23 16.98 -14.60
CA ILE A 50 13.08 17.07 -13.40
C ILE A 50 12.48 18.13 -12.50
N ALA A 51 12.21 17.77 -11.25
CA ALA A 51 11.68 18.66 -10.24
C ALA A 51 12.78 18.99 -9.21
N GLU A 52 13.04 20.28 -9.07
CA GLU A 52 13.96 20.87 -8.07
C GLU A 52 13.20 21.97 -7.30
N PRO A 53 12.29 21.64 -6.38
CA PRO A 53 11.60 22.64 -5.59
C PRO A 53 12.58 23.43 -4.72
N VAL A 54 12.23 24.68 -4.40
CA VAL A 54 13.06 25.57 -3.55
C VAL A 54 13.31 24.96 -2.17
N ASP A 55 12.29 24.30 -1.61
CA ASP A 55 12.43 23.49 -0.41
C ASP A 55 12.47 22.00 -0.78
N PRO A 56 13.64 21.35 -0.70
CA PRO A 56 13.73 19.92 -1.03
C PRO A 56 13.05 18.99 -0.02
N TYR A 57 12.56 19.52 1.10
CA TYR A 57 11.83 18.76 2.13
C TYR A 57 10.32 18.94 2.04
N ASP A 58 9.81 19.79 1.14
CA ASP A 58 8.37 19.94 0.91
C ASP A 58 7.82 18.75 0.10
N ALA A 59 7.54 17.67 0.80
CA ALA A 59 6.98 16.45 0.19
C ALA A 59 5.54 16.67 -0.32
N VAL A 60 4.76 17.58 0.29
CA VAL A 60 3.40 17.91 -0.15
C VAL A 60 3.44 18.68 -1.46
N GLY A 61 4.30 19.68 -1.56
CA GLY A 61 4.50 20.43 -2.80
C GLY A 61 5.00 19.55 -3.94
N LEU A 62 5.95 18.63 -3.65
CA LEU A 62 6.42 17.67 -4.64
C LEU A 62 5.31 16.70 -5.05
N GLU A 63 4.50 16.16 -4.13
CA GLU A 63 3.35 15.31 -4.46
C GLU A 63 2.41 16.01 -5.45
N ASN A 64 2.03 17.26 -5.17
CA ASN A 64 1.16 18.04 -6.05
C ASN A 64 1.76 18.21 -7.46
N LEU A 65 3.07 18.49 -7.54
CA LEU A 65 3.77 18.61 -8.81
C LEU A 65 3.79 17.27 -9.56
N CYS A 66 4.22 16.20 -8.89
CA CYS A 66 4.32 14.86 -9.49
C CYS A 66 2.97 14.35 -9.98
N ARG A 67 1.90 14.58 -9.24
CA ARG A 67 0.55 14.17 -9.63
C ARG A 67 0.07 14.88 -10.90
N ASN A 68 0.31 16.18 -11.03
CA ASN A 68 -0.03 16.89 -12.26
C ASN A 68 0.80 16.40 -13.46
N VAL A 69 2.08 16.09 -13.27
CA VAL A 69 2.92 15.48 -14.31
C VAL A 69 2.41 14.09 -14.67
N CYS A 70 1.99 13.28 -13.67
CA CYS A 70 1.42 11.95 -13.89
C CYS A 70 0.16 12.02 -14.75
N VAL A 71 -0.74 12.98 -14.48
CA VAL A 71 -1.93 13.24 -15.33
C VAL A 71 -1.53 13.55 -16.77
N ALA A 72 -0.50 14.39 -16.97
CA ALA A 72 0.02 14.72 -18.30
C ALA A 72 0.70 13.52 -18.99
N PHE A 73 1.10 12.51 -18.23
CA PHE A 73 1.71 11.27 -18.70
C PHE A 73 0.72 10.09 -18.78
N ASP A 74 -0.55 10.37 -19.03
CA ASP A 74 -1.61 9.37 -19.16
C ASP A 74 -1.79 8.51 -17.90
N MET A 75 -1.63 9.11 -16.70
CA MET A 75 -1.80 8.49 -15.36
C MET A 75 -0.76 7.43 -14.99
N VAL A 76 0.30 7.24 -15.78
CA VAL A 76 1.37 6.27 -15.49
C VAL A 76 2.74 6.91 -15.69
N MET A 77 3.57 6.88 -14.63
CA MET A 77 4.96 7.35 -14.73
C MET A 77 5.87 6.59 -13.77
N GLY A 78 7.15 6.53 -14.12
CA GLY A 78 8.23 6.19 -13.20
C GLY A 78 8.72 7.43 -12.48
N ILE A 79 9.11 7.27 -11.22
CA ILE A 79 9.71 8.32 -10.40
C ILE A 79 11.03 7.82 -9.80
N ALA A 80 12.05 8.68 -9.81
CA ALA A 80 13.32 8.47 -9.12
C ALA A 80 13.63 9.71 -8.28
N GLY A 81 13.77 9.53 -6.98
CA GLY A 81 14.03 10.58 -6.01
C GLY A 81 14.62 10.00 -4.73
N TRP A 82 14.71 10.80 -3.69
CA TRP A 82 15.22 10.41 -2.36
C TRP A 82 16.60 9.73 -2.41
N ILE A 83 17.60 10.50 -2.81
CA ILE A 83 19.00 10.04 -2.76
C ILE A 83 19.36 9.78 -1.30
N THR A 84 19.59 8.53 -0.93
CA THR A 84 19.79 8.10 0.46
C THR A 84 21.15 7.46 0.66
N SER A 85 21.77 7.74 1.81
CA SER A 85 22.98 7.04 2.25
C SER A 85 22.65 5.65 2.79
N LYS A 86 23.69 4.80 2.90
CA LYS A 86 23.56 3.47 3.51
C LYS A 86 23.04 3.55 4.95
N GLU A 87 23.46 4.55 5.71
CA GLU A 87 23.06 4.78 7.09
C GLU A 87 21.57 5.15 7.17
N GLN A 88 21.11 6.01 6.27
CA GLN A 88 19.68 6.38 6.16
C GLN A 88 18.83 5.19 5.74
N MET A 89 19.27 4.40 4.75
CA MET A 89 18.57 3.18 4.34
C MET A 89 18.39 2.21 5.52
N LYS A 90 19.46 1.95 6.28
CA LYS A 90 19.40 1.04 7.43
C LYS A 90 18.49 1.54 8.55
N LYS A 91 18.39 2.85 8.71
CA LYS A 91 17.64 3.46 9.80
C LYS A 91 16.16 3.60 9.50
N PHE A 92 15.81 3.99 8.27
CA PHE A 92 14.46 4.47 7.93
C PHE A 92 13.72 3.59 6.94
N LEU A 93 14.39 2.65 6.27
CA LEU A 93 13.78 1.84 5.23
C LEU A 93 13.60 0.39 5.67
N VAL A 94 12.91 -0.39 4.85
CA VAL A 94 12.54 -1.78 5.11
C VAL A 94 13.51 -2.71 4.39
N PRO A 95 14.50 -3.30 5.08
CA PRO A 95 15.44 -4.23 4.46
C PRO A 95 14.77 -5.57 4.16
N GLY A 96 15.24 -6.24 3.10
CA GLY A 96 14.77 -7.58 2.71
C GLY A 96 13.37 -7.61 2.13
N ALA A 97 12.80 -6.46 1.73
CA ALA A 97 11.42 -6.37 1.28
C ALA A 97 11.16 -7.16 -0.01
N TYR A 98 12.08 -7.11 -0.96
CA TYR A 98 11.96 -7.89 -2.20
C TYR A 98 12.15 -9.38 -1.98
N THR A 99 13.10 -9.77 -1.12
CA THR A 99 13.27 -11.17 -0.71
C THR A 99 11.98 -11.69 -0.03
N LYS A 100 11.38 -10.90 0.87
CA LYS A 100 10.11 -11.24 1.52
C LYS A 100 8.97 -11.37 0.51
N ALA A 101 8.86 -10.44 -0.43
CA ALA A 101 7.83 -10.49 -1.47
C ALA A 101 7.95 -11.75 -2.35
N LEU A 102 9.18 -12.13 -2.74
CA LEU A 102 9.43 -13.38 -3.47
C LEU A 102 9.04 -14.62 -2.66
N GLN A 103 9.37 -14.65 -1.37
CA GLN A 103 8.99 -15.77 -0.49
C GLN A 103 7.47 -15.90 -0.37
N VAL A 104 6.76 -14.79 -0.15
CA VAL A 104 5.29 -14.78 -0.10
C VAL A 104 4.70 -15.25 -1.43
N GLY A 105 5.24 -14.76 -2.56
CA GLY A 105 4.79 -15.19 -3.89
C GLY A 105 4.97 -16.70 -4.13
N HIS A 106 6.09 -17.29 -3.72
CA HIS A 106 6.30 -18.75 -3.82
C HIS A 106 5.32 -19.52 -2.95
N ILE A 107 5.10 -19.10 -1.70
CA ILE A 107 4.14 -19.76 -0.79
C ILE A 107 2.73 -19.69 -1.38
N LEU A 108 2.33 -18.54 -1.91
CA LEU A 108 1.04 -18.34 -2.53
C LEU A 108 0.83 -19.29 -3.71
N LEU A 109 1.79 -19.35 -4.64
CA LEU A 109 1.74 -20.23 -5.80
C LEU A 109 1.68 -21.71 -5.38
N ASP A 110 2.50 -22.11 -4.41
CA ASP A 110 2.52 -23.46 -3.85
C ASP A 110 1.18 -23.82 -3.19
N ALA A 111 0.59 -22.90 -2.43
CA ALA A 111 -0.71 -23.11 -1.78
C ALA A 111 -1.82 -23.31 -2.82
N ILE A 112 -1.85 -22.48 -3.87
CA ILE A 112 -2.80 -22.58 -4.97
C ILE A 112 -2.64 -23.93 -5.68
N GLU A 113 -1.41 -24.31 -6.08
CA GLU A 113 -1.13 -25.57 -6.80
C GLU A 113 -1.55 -26.80 -5.99
N LYS A 114 -1.32 -26.75 -4.66
CA LYS A 114 -1.63 -27.86 -3.74
C LYS A 114 -3.05 -27.81 -3.17
N ASN A 115 -3.84 -26.82 -3.55
CA ASN A 115 -5.20 -26.55 -3.01
C ASN A 115 -5.20 -26.49 -1.46
N LEU A 116 -4.23 -25.77 -0.90
CA LEU A 116 -4.09 -25.49 0.55
C LEU A 116 -4.74 -24.16 0.87
N ASP A 117 -5.03 -23.95 2.17
CA ASP A 117 -5.52 -22.66 2.62
C ASP A 117 -4.42 -21.59 2.56
N VAL A 118 -4.65 -20.54 1.77
CA VAL A 118 -3.68 -19.47 1.51
C VAL A 118 -3.34 -18.70 2.78
N SER A 119 -4.34 -18.41 3.64
CA SER A 119 -4.14 -17.70 4.89
C SER A 119 -3.23 -18.49 5.83
N ASP A 120 -3.49 -19.78 5.98
CA ASP A 120 -2.70 -20.67 6.81
C ASP A 120 -1.24 -20.78 6.32
N GLU A 121 -1.05 -20.89 5.00
CA GLU A 121 0.30 -21.06 4.44
C GLU A 121 1.13 -19.77 4.54
N ILE A 122 0.55 -18.61 4.26
CA ILE A 122 1.24 -17.33 4.36
C ILE A 122 1.62 -17.04 5.82
N SER A 123 0.72 -17.30 6.78
CA SER A 123 0.95 -17.02 8.21
C SER A 123 2.10 -17.83 8.84
N LYS A 124 2.49 -18.95 8.23
CA LYS A 124 3.67 -19.73 8.67
C LYS A 124 5.00 -19.00 8.41
N THR A 125 5.03 -18.06 7.50
CA THR A 125 6.28 -17.42 7.04
C THR A 125 6.33 -15.93 7.30
N VAL A 126 5.18 -15.25 7.20
CA VAL A 126 5.08 -13.82 7.46
C VAL A 126 4.06 -13.57 8.58
N GLU A 127 4.33 -12.57 9.39
CA GLU A 127 3.40 -12.15 10.43
C GLU A 127 2.15 -11.56 9.75
N CYS A 128 1.06 -12.32 9.81
CA CYS A 128 -0.25 -11.90 9.32
C CYS A 128 -1.34 -12.64 10.06
N ARG A 129 -2.54 -12.07 10.06
CA ARG A 129 -3.74 -12.74 10.54
C ARG A 129 -4.89 -12.53 9.56
N GLU A 130 -5.79 -13.47 9.49
CA GLU A 130 -7.03 -13.32 8.77
C GLU A 130 -7.92 -12.30 9.51
N LEU A 131 -8.42 -11.31 8.76
CA LEU A 131 -9.44 -10.39 9.24
C LEU A 131 -10.83 -10.85 8.85
N TRP A 132 -10.96 -11.37 7.63
CA TRP A 132 -12.27 -11.64 7.05
C TRP A 132 -12.21 -12.62 5.88
N ARG A 133 -13.28 -13.42 5.76
CA ARG A 133 -13.67 -14.11 4.53
C ARG A 133 -15.11 -13.76 4.19
N GLY A 134 -15.36 -13.31 2.99
CA GLY A 134 -16.69 -12.89 2.61
C GLY A 134 -16.86 -12.68 1.13
N LYS A 135 -18.11 -12.55 0.73
CA LYS A 135 -18.50 -12.20 -0.63
C LYS A 135 -18.60 -10.68 -0.74
N LEU A 136 -17.93 -10.10 -1.73
CA LEU A 136 -18.06 -8.69 -2.06
C LEU A 136 -19.48 -8.43 -2.60
N THR A 137 -20.27 -7.66 -1.87
CA THR A 137 -21.69 -7.40 -2.20
C THR A 137 -21.92 -6.04 -2.81
N LYS A 138 -21.02 -5.07 -2.52
CA LYS A 138 -21.10 -3.72 -3.08
C LYS A 138 -19.72 -3.10 -3.16
N HIS A 139 -19.43 -2.43 -4.28
CA HIS A 139 -18.24 -1.65 -4.50
C HIS A 139 -18.62 -0.22 -4.91
N GLU A 140 -18.43 0.73 -4.01
CA GLU A 140 -18.57 2.16 -4.28
C GLU A 140 -17.20 2.69 -4.73
N LEU A 141 -17.14 3.28 -5.92
CA LEU A 141 -15.92 3.87 -6.47
C LEU A 141 -16.21 5.27 -7.03
N ALA A 142 -15.41 6.24 -6.64
CA ALA A 142 -15.38 7.58 -7.21
C ALA A 142 -13.92 7.96 -7.52
N VAL A 143 -13.69 8.53 -8.70
CA VAL A 143 -12.37 9.00 -9.11
C VAL A 143 -12.38 10.53 -9.08
N GLU A 144 -11.54 11.13 -8.25
CA GLU A 144 -11.45 12.57 -8.09
C GLU A 144 -9.99 13.02 -7.95
N LYS A 145 -9.56 13.99 -8.77
CA LYS A 145 -8.22 14.59 -8.74
C LYS A 145 -7.06 13.60 -8.77
N GLY A 146 -7.24 12.46 -9.49
CA GLY A 146 -6.22 11.42 -9.62
C GLY A 146 -6.13 10.49 -8.41
N PHE A 147 -7.16 10.47 -7.56
CA PHE A 147 -7.33 9.49 -6.50
C PHE A 147 -8.60 8.68 -6.72
N ASP A 148 -8.52 7.39 -6.38
CA ASP A 148 -9.64 6.49 -6.30
C ASP A 148 -10.15 6.44 -4.85
N PHE A 149 -11.38 6.88 -4.64
CA PHE A 149 -12.06 6.82 -3.36
C PHE A 149 -13.12 5.74 -3.38
N GLY A 150 -13.26 5.01 -2.31
CA GLY A 150 -14.33 4.04 -2.29
C GLY A 150 -14.55 3.32 -0.97
N ARG A 151 -15.59 2.49 -1.04
CA ARG A 151 -15.97 1.55 0.01
C ARG A 151 -16.32 0.22 -0.59
N THR A 152 -15.84 -0.83 0.03
CA THR A 152 -16.20 -2.20 -0.32
C THR A 152 -16.92 -2.85 0.86
N TYR A 153 -18.03 -3.52 0.56
CA TYR A 153 -18.90 -4.14 1.55
C TYR A 153 -18.96 -5.65 1.32
N TYR A 154 -18.85 -6.41 2.38
CA TYR A 154 -18.75 -7.86 2.30
C TYR A 154 -19.74 -8.52 3.27
N GLU A 155 -20.40 -9.58 2.80
CA GLU A 155 -21.14 -10.51 3.65
C GLU A 155 -20.22 -11.69 4.00
N GLY A 156 -20.19 -12.05 5.29
CA GLY A 156 -19.33 -13.13 5.77
C GLY A 156 -19.71 -14.50 5.24
N ILE A 157 -18.69 -15.32 4.97
CA ILE A 157 -18.82 -16.74 4.65
C ILE A 157 -18.09 -17.59 5.69
N GLY A 158 -18.39 -18.90 5.76
CA GLY A 158 -17.79 -19.80 6.75
C GLY A 158 -18.12 -19.38 8.17
N GLU A 159 -17.12 -19.16 8.99
CA GLU A 159 -17.26 -18.70 10.39
C GLU A 159 -17.72 -17.24 10.54
N TYR A 160 -17.68 -16.46 9.46
CA TYR A 160 -18.15 -15.07 9.43
C TYR A 160 -19.61 -14.91 9.00
N VAL A 161 -20.35 -15.99 8.75
CA VAL A 161 -21.77 -15.95 8.33
C VAL A 161 -22.62 -15.11 9.28
N GLY A 162 -23.42 -14.21 8.72
CA GLY A 162 -24.29 -13.30 9.47
C GLY A 162 -23.61 -12.01 9.95
N ARG A 163 -22.33 -11.85 9.70
CA ARG A 163 -21.56 -10.66 10.03
C ARG A 163 -21.33 -9.83 8.76
N GLN A 164 -21.07 -8.54 8.93
CA GLN A 164 -20.81 -7.59 7.83
C GLN A 164 -19.46 -6.93 8.01
N PHE A 165 -18.75 -6.77 6.91
CA PHE A 165 -17.43 -6.17 6.91
C PHE A 165 -17.34 -5.10 5.82
N ARG A 166 -16.56 -4.06 6.06
CA ARG A 166 -16.35 -2.96 5.15
C ARG A 166 -14.89 -2.54 5.14
N ILE A 167 -14.40 -2.14 3.98
CA ILE A 167 -13.11 -1.45 3.85
C ILE A 167 -13.38 -0.07 3.23
N ASP A 168 -12.88 0.98 3.87
CA ASP A 168 -12.84 2.33 3.32
C ASP A 168 -11.43 2.60 2.78
N TYR A 169 -11.32 3.14 1.56
CA TYR A 169 -10.05 3.32 0.89
C TYR A 169 -9.93 4.66 0.14
N GLN A 170 -8.68 5.12 -0.05
CA GLN A 170 -8.28 6.16 -1.00
C GLN A 170 -6.99 5.71 -1.66
N ASN A 171 -7.06 5.25 -2.91
CA ASN A 171 -6.08 4.42 -3.61
C ASN A 171 -5.80 3.13 -2.82
N GLU A 172 -5.28 3.27 -1.59
CA GLU A 172 -4.93 2.18 -0.67
C GLU A 172 -6.03 1.96 0.38
N ASN A 173 -6.17 0.72 0.86
CA ASN A 173 -7.04 0.39 1.97
C ASN A 173 -6.60 1.15 3.23
N LEU A 174 -7.49 1.94 3.83
CA LEU A 174 -7.20 2.81 4.97
C LEU A 174 -7.76 2.29 6.28
N VAL A 175 -9.00 1.82 6.29
CA VAL A 175 -9.66 1.31 7.49
C VAL A 175 -10.51 0.09 7.15
N ALA A 176 -10.38 -0.95 7.95
CA ALA A 176 -11.23 -2.14 7.92
C ALA A 176 -12.20 -2.11 9.12
N TYR A 177 -13.46 -2.44 8.86
CA TYR A 177 -14.51 -2.43 9.87
C TYR A 177 -15.28 -3.75 9.92
N GLU A 178 -15.73 -4.12 11.10
CA GLU A 178 -16.84 -5.05 11.30
C GLU A 178 -18.04 -4.30 11.88
N GLY A 179 -19.12 -4.24 11.13
CA GLY A 179 -20.21 -3.31 11.46
C GLY A 179 -19.69 -1.86 11.49
N ASP A 180 -19.81 -1.22 12.66
CA ASP A 180 -19.33 0.15 12.90
C ASP A 180 -17.98 0.19 13.63
N GLU A 181 -17.43 -0.96 14.05
CA GLU A 181 -16.18 -1.05 14.79
C GLU A 181 -14.99 -1.14 13.83
N ALA A 182 -14.01 -0.24 13.98
CA ALA A 182 -12.76 -0.32 13.25
C ALA A 182 -11.89 -1.45 13.81
N LEU A 183 -11.50 -2.39 12.95
CA LEU A 183 -10.67 -3.55 13.30
C LEU A 183 -9.18 -3.32 13.03
N LEU A 184 -8.87 -2.48 12.06
CA LEU A 184 -7.51 -2.16 11.65
C LEU A 184 -7.49 -0.84 10.90
N THR A 185 -6.43 -0.06 11.13
CA THR A 185 -6.18 1.17 10.39
C THR A 185 -4.76 1.19 9.80
N VAL A 186 -4.56 2.03 8.78
CA VAL A 186 -3.20 2.38 8.35
C VAL A 186 -2.34 2.85 9.53
N PRO A 187 -1.00 2.73 9.47
CA PRO A 187 -0.18 2.20 8.39
C PRO A 187 -0.17 0.68 8.28
N ASP A 188 -0.82 -0.07 9.17
CA ASP A 188 -0.93 -1.52 9.05
C ASP A 188 -1.64 -1.91 7.74
N LEU A 189 -1.30 -3.06 7.21
CA LEU A 189 -1.71 -3.48 5.88
C LEU A 189 -3.04 -4.24 5.94
N ILE A 190 -3.97 -3.83 5.09
CA ILE A 190 -5.23 -4.52 4.82
C ILE A 190 -5.12 -5.09 3.40
N CYS A 191 -4.81 -6.38 3.29
CA CYS A 191 -4.51 -7.03 2.02
C CYS A 191 -5.72 -7.85 1.54
N THR A 192 -6.18 -7.60 0.32
CA THR A 192 -7.29 -8.30 -0.32
C THR A 192 -6.79 -9.34 -1.32
N LEU A 193 -7.29 -10.57 -1.20
CA LEU A 193 -7.00 -11.67 -2.11
C LEU A 193 -8.31 -12.28 -2.60
N ASN A 194 -8.33 -12.74 -3.84
CA ASN A 194 -9.43 -13.56 -4.33
C ASN A 194 -9.36 -14.94 -3.65
N LEU A 195 -10.41 -15.33 -2.96
CA LEU A 195 -10.44 -16.57 -2.18
C LEU A 195 -10.42 -17.83 -3.06
N ASP A 196 -10.98 -17.74 -4.26
CA ASP A 196 -11.09 -18.88 -5.16
C ASP A 196 -9.79 -19.16 -5.93
N THR A 197 -9.00 -18.10 -6.18
CA THR A 197 -7.75 -18.20 -6.94
C THR A 197 -6.50 -17.99 -6.08
N GLY A 198 -6.63 -17.44 -4.87
CA GLY A 198 -5.52 -17.04 -4.01
C GLY A 198 -4.76 -15.79 -4.50
N CYS A 199 -5.12 -15.23 -5.67
CA CYS A 199 -4.43 -14.07 -6.23
C CYS A 199 -4.72 -12.79 -5.43
N PRO A 200 -3.71 -11.95 -5.15
CA PRO A 200 -3.93 -10.63 -4.57
C PRO A 200 -4.69 -9.73 -5.56
N LEU A 201 -5.54 -8.87 -5.03
CA LEU A 201 -6.37 -7.94 -5.80
C LEU A 201 -6.10 -6.50 -5.36
N THR A 202 -5.97 -5.61 -6.34
CA THR A 202 -6.04 -4.16 -6.13
C THR A 202 -7.50 -3.71 -6.04
N ASN A 203 -7.75 -2.51 -5.50
CA ASN A 203 -9.12 -1.97 -5.43
C ASN A 203 -9.77 -1.84 -6.82
N ALA A 204 -8.98 -1.62 -7.88
CA ALA A 204 -9.48 -1.53 -9.25
C ALA A 204 -9.91 -2.90 -9.85
N GLU A 205 -9.47 -4.01 -9.27
CA GLU A 205 -9.77 -5.38 -9.73
C GLU A 205 -10.92 -6.03 -8.94
N LEU A 206 -11.44 -5.34 -7.92
CA LEU A 206 -12.55 -5.82 -7.11
C LEU A 206 -13.87 -5.73 -7.86
N GLU A 207 -14.56 -6.86 -8.00
CA GLU A 207 -15.86 -6.98 -8.66
C GLU A 207 -16.89 -7.57 -7.70
N GLU A 208 -18.11 -7.03 -7.72
CA GLU A 208 -19.23 -7.57 -6.93
C GLU A 208 -19.48 -9.04 -7.27
N GLY A 209 -19.66 -9.83 -6.24
CA GLY A 209 -19.85 -11.28 -6.36
C GLY A 209 -18.60 -12.12 -6.14
N GLN A 210 -17.39 -11.53 -6.14
CA GLN A 210 -16.15 -12.25 -5.80
C GLN A 210 -16.12 -12.68 -4.32
N ASN A 211 -15.53 -13.85 -4.07
CA ASN A 211 -15.19 -14.30 -2.74
C ASN A 211 -13.81 -13.74 -2.37
N ILE A 212 -13.75 -13.01 -1.26
CA ILE A 212 -12.54 -12.27 -0.85
C ILE A 212 -12.05 -12.76 0.51
N LEU A 213 -10.75 -13.00 0.58
CA LEU A 213 -9.97 -13.15 1.79
C LEU A 213 -9.32 -11.80 2.12
N VAL A 214 -9.44 -11.33 3.36
CA VAL A 214 -8.76 -10.13 3.84
C VAL A 214 -7.77 -10.52 4.93
N LEU A 215 -6.49 -10.20 4.70
CA LEU A 215 -5.41 -10.40 5.66
C LEU A 215 -4.97 -9.07 6.26
N ALA A 216 -4.69 -9.08 7.56
CA ALA A 216 -3.98 -8.00 8.24
C ALA A 216 -2.50 -8.36 8.33
N MET A 217 -1.64 -7.36 8.15
CA MET A 217 -0.20 -7.47 8.41
C MET A 217 0.29 -6.22 9.15
N PRO A 218 1.22 -6.37 10.11
CA PRO A 218 1.79 -5.20 10.77
C PRO A 218 2.61 -4.36 9.79
N ALA A 219 2.50 -3.05 9.91
CA ALA A 219 3.38 -2.15 9.18
C ALA A 219 4.84 -2.30 9.66
N PRO A 220 5.83 -2.09 8.79
CA PRO A 220 7.23 -2.06 9.19
C PRO A 220 7.51 -1.03 10.30
N ASN A 221 8.50 -1.32 11.16
CA ASN A 221 8.88 -0.46 12.27
C ASN A 221 9.18 1.00 11.87
N ALA A 222 9.61 1.23 10.62
CA ALA A 222 9.86 2.57 10.09
C ALA A 222 8.67 3.53 10.25
N TRP A 223 7.44 3.00 10.23
CA TRP A 223 6.20 3.76 10.45
C TRP A 223 5.95 4.14 11.91
N TYR A 224 6.57 3.45 12.85
CA TYR A 224 6.33 3.63 14.28
C TYR A 224 7.49 4.31 15.02
N MET A 225 8.49 4.83 14.27
CA MET A 225 9.65 5.50 14.85
C MET A 225 9.32 6.89 15.39
N SER A 226 8.23 7.50 14.92
CA SER A 226 7.72 8.80 15.37
C SER A 226 6.19 8.84 15.27
N GLU A 227 5.57 9.83 15.91
CA GLU A 227 4.13 10.09 15.79
C GLU A 227 3.72 10.47 14.36
N ASP A 228 4.66 11.00 13.57
CA ASP A 228 4.40 11.35 12.17
C ASP A 228 4.08 10.15 11.30
N GLY A 229 4.49 8.94 11.70
CA GLY A 229 4.13 7.71 11.02
C GLY A 229 2.63 7.38 11.06
N TRP A 230 1.89 7.91 12.02
CA TRP A 230 0.43 7.92 12.05
C TRP A 230 -0.14 9.24 11.51
N ASN A 231 0.39 10.37 11.98
CA ASN A 231 -0.16 11.69 11.69
C ASN A 231 -0.15 12.03 10.19
N CYS A 232 0.81 11.49 9.41
CA CYS A 232 0.83 11.70 7.96
C CYS A 232 -0.38 11.12 7.22
N TRP A 233 -1.12 10.19 7.83
CA TRP A 233 -2.34 9.61 7.27
C TRP A 233 -3.60 10.41 7.57
N ALA A 234 -3.54 11.37 8.52
CA ALA A 234 -4.71 12.14 8.96
C ALA A 234 -5.51 12.78 7.81
N PRO A 235 -4.90 13.43 6.80
CA PRO A 235 -5.66 14.03 5.70
C PRO A 235 -6.46 12.99 4.89
N PHE A 236 -5.92 11.79 4.73
CA PHE A 236 -6.58 10.70 4.00
C PHE A 236 -7.71 10.08 4.83
N LEU A 237 -7.50 9.89 6.12
CA LEU A 237 -8.51 9.41 7.05
C LEU A 237 -9.66 10.39 7.19
N GLU A 238 -9.40 11.70 7.26
CA GLU A 238 -10.42 12.74 7.28
C GLU A 238 -11.27 12.72 5.99
N THR A 239 -10.63 12.51 4.82
CA THR A 239 -11.34 12.47 3.54
C THR A 239 -12.35 11.34 3.46
N ILE A 240 -12.03 10.16 4.03
CA ILE A 240 -12.99 9.04 4.11
C ILE A 240 -13.96 9.16 5.30
N GLY A 241 -13.81 10.18 6.14
CA GLY A 241 -14.65 10.47 7.30
C GLY A 241 -14.28 9.72 8.57
N TYR A 242 -13.10 9.10 8.64
CA TYR A 242 -12.61 8.44 9.85
C TYR A 242 -12.15 9.46 10.89
N LYS A 243 -12.68 9.34 12.12
CA LYS A 243 -12.37 10.23 13.25
C LYS A 243 -11.94 9.45 14.52
N GLY A 244 -11.72 8.15 14.36
CA GLY A 244 -11.29 7.29 15.45
C GLY A 244 -9.79 7.38 15.73
N GLU A 245 -9.36 6.66 16.76
CA GLU A 245 -7.95 6.47 17.07
C GLU A 245 -7.31 5.41 16.15
N GLN A 246 -5.99 5.33 16.17
CA GLN A 246 -5.27 4.26 15.49
C GLN A 246 -5.63 2.90 16.09
N VAL A 247 -6.07 1.97 15.23
CA VAL A 247 -6.28 0.55 15.58
C VAL A 247 -5.17 -0.25 14.93
N ARG A 248 -4.30 -0.84 15.74
CA ARG A 248 -3.10 -1.56 15.29
C ARG A 248 -3.35 -3.07 15.19
N TYR A 249 -2.47 -3.71 14.41
CA TYR A 249 -2.37 -5.16 14.26
C TYR A 249 -2.19 -5.90 15.60
#